data_d2755000a0145c8ebe3475235e321abc
#
_entry.id   d2755000a0145c8ebe3475235e321abc
#
_cell.length_a   1.000
_cell.length_b   1.000
_cell.length_c   1.000
_cell.angle_alpha   90.00
_cell.angle_beta   90.00
_cell.angle_gamma   90.00
#
_symmetry.space_group_name_H-M   'P 1'
#
loop_
_entity.id
_entity.type
_entity.pdbx_description
1 polymer ?
#
loop_
_entity_poly.entity_id
_entity_poly.type
_entity_poly.pdbx_seq_one_letter_code
_entity_poly.pdbx_strand_id
1 'polypeptide(L)'
;MSMKKLLENFNKHLSESSLSRTHQHLMEHDCAIITGYRGDPTDSSKCVADRRKDVGNDALKINKERNAELISNLRSLGYGVTSVAGSYVEDFMQDTAKEVKEASLFVANLNDDPSFLAQIENLGQYFCQDSVLLIPQGGQGAYLLGTNNSEFPGLGQKIDVGSFAGGEEAEFMTRVKGRPFVFKEK
;
A
#
# COMPACT_ATOMS: atom_id res chain seq x y z
N MET A 1 7.82 -26.30 -28.80
CA MET A 1 7.69 -25.61 -27.50
C MET A 1 6.26 -25.80 -27.05
N SER A 2 5.99 -26.29 -25.82
CA SER A 2 4.60 -26.55 -25.39
C SER A 2 3.90 -25.20 -25.07
N MET A 3 2.59 -25.13 -25.33
CA MET A 3 1.73 -23.98 -25.01
C MET A 3 1.89 -23.54 -23.53
N LYS A 4 2.05 -24.50 -22.61
CA LYS A 4 2.29 -24.25 -21.20
C LYS A 4 3.58 -23.44 -20.95
N LYS A 5 4.67 -23.80 -21.62
CA LYS A 5 5.96 -23.12 -21.51
C LYS A 5 5.94 -21.71 -22.13
N LEU A 6 5.12 -21.53 -23.17
CA LEU A 6 4.88 -20.22 -23.78
C LEU A 6 4.12 -19.30 -22.82
N LEU A 7 3.06 -19.79 -22.17
CA LEU A 7 2.28 -19.07 -21.18
C LEU A 7 3.10 -18.72 -19.93
N GLU A 8 3.93 -19.65 -19.45
CA GLU A 8 4.85 -19.40 -18.32
C GLU A 8 5.86 -18.30 -18.65
N ASN A 9 6.46 -18.34 -19.84
CA ASN A 9 7.40 -17.31 -20.29
C ASN A 9 6.72 -15.95 -20.48
N PHE A 10 5.50 -15.93 -21.05
CA PHE A 10 4.71 -14.70 -21.23
C PHE A 10 4.31 -14.08 -19.89
N ASN A 11 3.84 -14.89 -18.93
CA ASN A 11 3.50 -14.43 -17.59
C ASN A 11 4.73 -13.92 -16.83
N LYS A 12 5.88 -14.58 -16.98
CA LYS A 12 7.16 -14.13 -16.42
C LYS A 12 7.56 -12.77 -16.99
N HIS A 13 7.50 -12.62 -18.32
CA HIS A 13 7.83 -11.35 -18.99
C HIS A 13 6.88 -10.21 -18.58
N LEU A 14 5.57 -10.47 -18.49
CA LEU A 14 4.61 -9.48 -18.00
C LEU A 14 4.86 -9.09 -16.55
N SER A 15 5.26 -10.03 -15.70
CA SER A 15 5.58 -9.72 -14.30
C SER A 15 6.88 -8.91 -14.17
N GLU A 16 7.88 -9.22 -14.96
CA GLU A 16 9.14 -8.46 -15.03
C GLU A 16 8.89 -7.03 -15.54
N SER A 17 8.10 -6.85 -16.58
CA SER A 17 7.76 -5.53 -17.12
C SER A 17 6.97 -4.67 -16.12
N SER A 18 6.09 -5.26 -15.31
CA SER A 18 5.33 -4.50 -14.29
C SER A 18 6.18 -4.12 -13.07
N LEU A 19 7.12 -4.97 -12.66
CA LEU A 19 8.09 -4.64 -11.61
C LEU A 19 9.05 -3.53 -12.06
N SER A 20 9.56 -3.63 -13.28
CA SER A 20 10.42 -2.62 -13.88
C SER A 20 9.72 -1.26 -13.95
N ARG A 21 8.43 -1.25 -14.33
CA ARG A 21 7.63 -0.02 -14.39
C ARG A 21 7.37 0.56 -12.99
N THR A 22 7.05 -0.27 -12.01
CA THR A 22 6.87 0.17 -10.62
C THR A 22 8.16 0.76 -10.08
N HIS A 23 9.30 0.13 -10.35
CA HIS A 23 10.62 0.64 -9.97
C HIS A 23 10.93 1.97 -10.67
N GLN A 24 10.63 2.09 -11.97
CA GLN A 24 10.82 3.33 -12.71
C GLN A 24 10.00 4.47 -12.10
N HIS A 25 8.70 4.25 -11.83
CA HIS A 25 7.86 5.26 -11.17
C HIS A 25 8.40 5.68 -9.81
N LEU A 26 8.92 4.73 -9.03
CA LEU A 26 9.53 5.00 -7.74
C LEU A 26 10.76 5.92 -7.85
N MET A 27 11.56 5.77 -8.91
CA MET A 27 12.74 6.60 -9.14
C MET A 27 12.40 8.00 -9.67
N GLU A 28 11.29 8.13 -10.40
CA GLU A 28 10.92 9.33 -11.14
C GLU A 28 9.88 10.21 -10.43
N HIS A 29 9.09 9.64 -9.50
CA HIS A 29 7.93 10.31 -8.88
C HIS A 29 7.83 10.01 -7.40
N ASP A 30 7.14 10.88 -6.65
CA ASP A 30 6.64 10.54 -5.33
C ASP A 30 5.62 9.42 -5.44
N CYS A 31 5.72 8.45 -4.54
CA CYS A 31 4.84 7.28 -4.54
C CYS A 31 4.24 7.06 -3.15
N ALA A 32 3.20 6.23 -3.10
CA ALA A 32 2.59 5.81 -1.84
C ALA A 32 2.13 4.36 -1.91
N ILE A 33 1.97 3.72 -0.74
CA ILE A 33 1.22 2.48 -0.59
C ILE A 33 0.07 2.74 0.36
N ILE A 34 -1.13 2.42 -0.08
CA ILE A 34 -2.38 2.61 0.65
C ILE A 34 -3.32 1.42 0.37
N THR A 35 -4.20 1.12 1.31
CA THR A 35 -5.23 0.09 1.13
C THR A 35 -6.60 0.61 1.56
N GLY A 36 -7.65 0.06 0.95
CA GLY A 36 -9.03 0.22 1.44
C GLY A 36 -9.44 -0.86 2.43
N TYR A 37 -8.61 -1.90 2.60
CA TYR A 37 -8.89 -3.04 3.50
C TYR A 37 -8.65 -2.66 4.97
N ARG A 38 -9.40 -3.30 5.86
CA ARG A 38 -9.21 -3.27 7.31
C ARG A 38 -9.49 -4.65 7.88
N GLY A 39 -8.83 -5.00 8.99
CA GLY A 39 -9.09 -6.22 9.74
C GLY A 39 -10.57 -6.31 10.17
N ASP A 40 -11.08 -5.25 10.78
CA ASP A 40 -12.53 -5.04 11.00
C ASP A 40 -12.99 -3.77 10.27
N PRO A 41 -13.61 -3.87 9.09
CA PRO A 41 -14.09 -2.72 8.32
C PRO A 41 -15.35 -2.07 8.94
N THR A 42 -15.96 -2.67 9.97
CA THR A 42 -17.13 -2.13 10.68
C THR A 42 -16.73 -1.30 11.89
N ASP A 43 -15.52 -1.48 12.43
CA ASP A 43 -15.00 -0.69 13.54
C ASP A 43 -14.52 0.69 13.07
N SER A 44 -15.23 1.73 13.49
CA SER A 44 -14.86 3.13 13.24
C SER A 44 -14.33 3.84 14.48
N SER A 45 -14.10 3.13 15.58
CA SER A 45 -13.75 3.73 16.88
C SER A 45 -12.45 4.56 16.85
N LYS A 46 -11.52 4.22 15.97
CA LYS A 46 -10.23 4.92 15.78
C LYS A 46 -10.24 5.91 14.62
N CYS A 47 -11.32 5.96 13.85
CA CYS A 47 -11.40 6.80 12.65
C CYS A 47 -11.52 8.27 12.98
N VAL A 48 -10.83 9.12 12.23
CA VAL A 48 -10.93 10.59 12.32
C VAL A 48 -12.27 11.07 11.77
N ALA A 49 -12.80 10.38 10.76
CA ALA A 49 -14.10 10.66 10.15
C ALA A 49 -14.99 9.42 10.18
N ASP A 50 -16.08 9.49 10.93
CA ASP A 50 -17.12 8.45 10.96
C ASP A 50 -18.01 8.58 9.72
N ARG A 51 -17.69 7.89 8.66
CA ARG A 51 -18.44 7.99 7.39
C ARG A 51 -19.15 6.70 6.96
N ARG A 52 -19.06 5.61 7.74
CA ARG A 52 -19.63 4.31 7.34
C ARG A 52 -20.34 3.61 8.50
N LYS A 53 -21.60 3.96 8.72
CA LYS A 53 -22.43 3.40 9.79
C LYS A 53 -23.17 2.11 9.42
N ASP A 54 -23.30 1.79 8.14
CA ASP A 54 -24.17 0.69 7.68
C ASP A 54 -23.45 -0.23 6.71
N VAL A 55 -22.62 -1.10 7.23
CA VAL A 55 -22.00 -2.12 6.39
C VAL A 55 -22.30 -3.48 7.01
N GLY A 56 -23.03 -4.31 6.27
CA GLY A 56 -23.44 -5.63 6.73
C GLY A 56 -22.25 -6.54 7.11
N ASN A 57 -22.52 -7.72 7.67
CA ASN A 57 -21.57 -8.60 8.33
C ASN A 57 -20.54 -9.30 7.41
N ASP A 58 -20.45 -9.00 6.11
CA ASP A 58 -19.47 -9.59 5.19
C ASP A 58 -18.23 -8.67 5.04
N ALA A 59 -17.27 -8.83 5.94
CA ALA A 59 -16.04 -8.05 5.97
C ALA A 59 -15.24 -8.12 4.66
N LEU A 60 -15.23 -9.27 3.98
CA LEU A 60 -14.53 -9.42 2.71
C LEU A 60 -15.19 -8.62 1.58
N LYS A 61 -16.50 -8.65 1.50
CA LYS A 61 -17.27 -7.88 0.51
C LYS A 61 -17.07 -6.39 0.73
N ILE A 62 -17.21 -5.95 1.97
CA ILE A 62 -17.00 -4.56 2.39
C ILE A 62 -15.60 -4.08 1.98
N ASN A 63 -14.57 -4.84 2.31
CA ASN A 63 -13.18 -4.50 1.99
C ASN A 63 -12.95 -4.41 0.47
N LYS A 64 -13.55 -5.28 -0.33
CA LYS A 64 -13.47 -5.21 -1.80
C LYS A 64 -14.13 -3.93 -2.33
N GLU A 65 -15.30 -3.57 -1.82
CA GLU A 65 -16.02 -2.34 -2.21
C GLU A 65 -15.22 -1.10 -1.83
N ARG A 66 -14.67 -1.06 -0.60
CA ARG A 66 -13.79 0.03 -0.13
C ARG A 66 -12.57 0.19 -1.02
N ASN A 67 -11.91 -0.91 -1.37
CA ASN A 67 -10.71 -0.86 -2.22
C ASN A 67 -11.04 -0.44 -3.66
N ALA A 68 -12.19 -0.85 -4.20
CA ALA A 68 -12.67 -0.39 -5.50
C ALA A 68 -12.97 1.12 -5.51
N GLU A 69 -13.59 1.64 -4.45
CA GLU A 69 -13.82 3.08 -4.28
C GLU A 69 -12.50 3.86 -4.16
N LEU A 70 -11.53 3.35 -3.39
CA LEU A 70 -10.21 3.95 -3.27
C LEU A 70 -9.50 4.03 -4.65
N ILE A 71 -9.54 2.95 -5.44
CA ILE A 71 -8.99 2.93 -6.80
C ILE A 71 -9.67 4.00 -7.66
N SER A 72 -10.99 4.11 -7.60
CA SER A 72 -11.75 5.11 -8.34
C SER A 72 -11.33 6.54 -7.96
N ASN A 73 -11.22 6.82 -6.66
CA ASN A 73 -10.79 8.12 -6.16
C ASN A 73 -9.37 8.48 -6.62
N LEU A 74 -8.42 7.56 -6.46
CA LEU A 74 -7.02 7.76 -6.88
C LEU A 74 -6.91 8.04 -8.39
N ARG A 75 -7.65 7.29 -9.21
CA ARG A 75 -7.66 7.49 -10.67
C ARG A 75 -8.31 8.81 -11.08
N SER A 76 -9.37 9.23 -10.38
CA SER A 76 -10.03 10.51 -10.64
C SER A 76 -9.12 11.71 -10.34
N LEU A 77 -8.15 11.53 -9.42
CA LEU A 77 -7.10 12.50 -9.11
C LEU A 77 -5.94 12.47 -10.12
N GLY A 78 -5.95 11.55 -11.08
CA GLY A 78 -4.92 11.44 -12.13
C GLY A 78 -3.70 10.61 -11.75
N TYR A 79 -3.75 9.84 -10.65
CA TYR A 79 -2.63 9.04 -10.19
C TYR A 79 -2.55 7.68 -10.90
N GLY A 80 -1.31 7.19 -11.09
CA GLY A 80 -1.05 5.81 -11.50
C GLY A 80 -1.34 4.85 -10.35
N VAL A 81 -2.14 3.80 -10.60
CA VAL A 81 -2.53 2.84 -9.56
C VAL A 81 -2.23 1.42 -10.01
N THR A 82 -1.44 0.71 -9.22
CA THR A 82 -1.10 -0.71 -9.42
C THR A 82 -1.49 -1.51 -8.17
N SER A 83 -2.28 -2.56 -8.36
CA SER A 83 -2.59 -3.48 -7.26
C SER A 83 -1.37 -4.30 -6.90
N VAL A 84 -1.04 -4.35 -5.62
CA VAL A 84 0.09 -5.11 -5.06
C VAL A 84 -0.42 -5.97 -3.91
N ALA A 85 0.22 -7.13 -3.70
CA ALA A 85 0.01 -7.88 -2.48
C ALA A 85 0.94 -7.28 -1.42
N GLY A 86 0.39 -6.49 -0.50
CA GLY A 86 1.10 -6.01 0.66
C GLY A 86 1.21 -7.09 1.71
N SER A 87 2.34 -7.18 2.37
CA SER A 87 2.45 -7.88 3.64
C SER A 87 3.37 -7.10 4.56
N TYR A 88 3.05 -7.09 5.83
CA TYR A 88 3.90 -6.59 6.89
C TYR A 88 3.91 -7.62 8.02
N VAL A 89 4.92 -7.55 8.86
CA VAL A 89 5.04 -8.46 10.00
C VAL A 89 4.61 -7.67 11.23
N GLU A 90 3.47 -8.06 11.82
CA GLU A 90 3.06 -7.59 13.14
C GLU A 90 4.03 -8.15 14.19
N ASP A 91 4.34 -7.37 15.22
CA ASP A 91 5.25 -7.73 16.28
C ASP A 91 6.66 -8.17 15.80
N PHE A 92 7.15 -7.48 14.76
CA PHE A 92 8.49 -7.72 14.21
C PHE A 92 9.54 -7.77 15.34
N MET A 93 10.44 -8.73 15.29
CA MET A 93 11.44 -9.04 16.34
C MET A 93 10.88 -9.67 17.64
N GLN A 94 9.62 -10.07 17.70
CA GLN A 94 9.01 -10.79 18.82
C GLN A 94 8.68 -12.23 18.41
N ASP A 95 8.58 -13.13 19.41
CA ASP A 95 8.17 -14.54 19.18
C ASP A 95 6.73 -14.66 18.64
N THR A 96 5.95 -13.57 18.73
CA THR A 96 4.57 -13.44 18.23
C THR A 96 4.50 -12.92 16.80
N ALA A 97 5.64 -12.69 16.14
CA ALA A 97 5.70 -12.13 14.79
C ALA A 97 4.79 -12.88 13.80
N LYS A 98 3.87 -12.16 13.16
CA LYS A 98 2.88 -12.70 12.23
C LYS A 98 2.85 -11.89 10.94
N GLU A 99 3.07 -12.55 9.80
CA GLU A 99 2.87 -11.93 8.49
C GLU A 99 1.38 -11.70 8.23
N VAL A 100 1.00 -10.44 8.05
CA VAL A 100 -0.34 -10.03 7.63
C VAL A 100 -0.32 -9.67 6.16
N LYS A 101 -1.19 -10.30 5.36
CA LYS A 101 -1.31 -10.07 3.93
C LYS A 101 -2.51 -9.20 3.64
N GLU A 102 -2.30 -8.10 2.94
CA GLU A 102 -3.35 -7.18 2.55
C GLU A 102 -3.31 -6.87 1.04
N ALA A 103 -4.49 -6.61 0.47
CA ALA A 103 -4.59 -6.10 -0.88
C ALA A 103 -4.31 -4.60 -0.90
N SER A 104 -3.07 -4.23 -1.17
CA SER A 104 -2.61 -2.85 -1.19
C SER A 104 -2.53 -2.28 -2.60
N LEU A 105 -2.45 -0.97 -2.70
CA LEU A 105 -2.30 -0.22 -3.94
C LEU A 105 -0.97 0.54 -3.89
N PHE A 106 -0.13 0.32 -4.88
CA PHE A 106 0.99 1.20 -5.18
C PHE A 106 0.46 2.36 -6.03
N VAL A 107 0.70 3.58 -5.58
CA VAL A 107 0.20 4.83 -6.19
C VAL A 107 1.40 5.66 -6.61
N ALA A 108 1.42 6.10 -7.86
CA ALA A 108 2.47 6.97 -8.40
C ALA A 108 1.90 8.33 -8.80
N ASN A 109 2.56 9.40 -8.38
CA ASN A 109 2.23 10.78 -8.71
C ASN A 109 2.75 11.15 -10.11
N LEU A 110 2.14 10.60 -11.17
CA LEU A 110 2.64 10.72 -12.54
C LEU A 110 2.67 12.16 -13.09
N ASN A 111 1.95 13.06 -12.47
CA ASN A 111 1.84 14.47 -12.90
C ASN A 111 2.61 15.42 -11.97
N ASP A 112 3.37 14.88 -11.01
CA ASP A 112 4.11 15.64 -9.99
C ASP A 112 3.22 16.68 -9.28
N ASP A 113 1.97 16.29 -8.98
CA ASP A 113 1.00 17.12 -8.28
C ASP A 113 1.52 17.46 -6.88
N PRO A 114 1.72 18.74 -6.54
CA PRO A 114 2.23 19.14 -5.23
C PRO A 114 1.27 18.83 -4.08
N SER A 115 0.00 18.56 -4.36
CA SER A 115 -1.00 18.16 -3.36
C SER A 115 -1.02 16.65 -3.07
N PHE A 116 -0.20 15.84 -3.76
CA PHE A 116 -0.20 14.38 -3.66
C PHE A 116 -0.15 13.87 -2.21
N LEU A 117 0.80 14.34 -1.42
CA LEU A 117 0.96 13.89 -0.03
C LEU A 117 -0.30 14.18 0.81
N ALA A 118 -0.85 15.39 0.68
CA ALA A 118 -2.07 15.78 1.40
C ALA A 118 -3.29 14.96 0.94
N GLN A 119 -3.37 14.64 -0.34
CA GLN A 119 -4.47 13.83 -0.89
C GLN A 119 -4.38 12.37 -0.43
N ILE A 120 -3.18 11.78 -0.38
CA ILE A 120 -2.97 10.43 0.16
C ILE A 120 -3.30 10.38 1.65
N GLU A 121 -2.88 11.38 2.44
CA GLU A 121 -3.25 11.50 3.86
C GLU A 121 -4.76 11.58 4.05
N ASN A 122 -5.45 12.43 3.29
CA ASN A 122 -6.92 12.56 3.34
C ASN A 122 -7.63 11.26 2.97
N LEU A 123 -7.12 10.53 1.97
CA LEU A 123 -7.65 9.21 1.62
C LEU A 123 -7.40 8.18 2.74
N GLY A 124 -6.22 8.19 3.36
CA GLY A 124 -5.93 7.38 4.53
C GLY A 124 -6.93 7.62 5.66
N GLN A 125 -7.20 8.88 5.99
CA GLN A 125 -8.21 9.28 6.98
C GLN A 125 -9.62 8.85 6.56
N TYR A 126 -10.00 9.09 5.30
CA TYR A 126 -11.32 8.72 4.76
C TYR A 126 -11.58 7.22 4.82
N PHE A 127 -10.57 6.40 4.46
CA PHE A 127 -10.66 4.95 4.52
C PHE A 127 -10.29 4.40 5.90
N CYS A 128 -10.07 5.27 6.90
CA CYS A 128 -9.77 4.89 8.28
C CYS A 128 -8.57 3.94 8.39
N GLN A 129 -7.51 4.24 7.64
CA GLN A 129 -6.26 3.50 7.72
C GLN A 129 -5.49 3.92 8.96
N ASP A 130 -4.79 3.00 9.60
CA ASP A 130 -3.90 3.32 10.72
C ASP A 130 -2.74 4.17 10.23
N SER A 131 -2.21 3.83 9.06
CA SER A 131 -1.19 4.61 8.38
C SER A 131 -1.24 4.45 6.86
N VAL A 132 -0.56 5.34 6.16
CA VAL A 132 -0.19 5.23 4.77
C VAL A 132 1.33 5.26 4.66
N LEU A 133 1.89 4.52 3.69
CA LEU A 133 3.32 4.57 3.42
C LEU A 133 3.58 5.58 2.32
N LEU A 134 4.42 6.55 2.59
CA LEU A 134 4.85 7.57 1.65
C LEU A 134 6.31 7.33 1.27
N ILE A 135 6.57 7.36 -0.03
CA ILE A 135 7.86 7.04 -0.63
C ILE A 135 8.26 8.22 -1.51
N PRO A 136 9.15 9.10 -1.05
CA PRO A 136 9.65 10.20 -1.85
C PRO A 136 10.34 9.68 -3.13
N GLN A 137 10.38 10.52 -4.15
CA GLN A 137 11.10 10.27 -5.39
C GLN A 137 12.50 9.74 -5.13
N GLY A 138 12.89 8.68 -5.86
CA GLY A 138 14.17 8.00 -5.66
C GLY A 138 14.16 6.93 -4.57
N GLY A 139 13.04 6.72 -3.87
CA GLY A 139 12.86 5.64 -2.90
C GLY A 139 13.64 5.78 -1.59
N GLN A 140 14.23 6.95 -1.32
CA GLN A 140 14.98 7.23 -0.09
C GLN A 140 14.11 7.94 0.95
N GLY A 141 14.29 7.56 2.24
CA GLY A 141 13.55 8.22 3.32
C GLY A 141 12.05 7.94 3.28
N ALA A 142 11.65 6.72 2.91
CA ALA A 142 10.27 6.29 3.00
C ALA A 142 9.79 6.30 4.47
N TYR A 143 8.53 6.66 4.69
CA TYR A 143 7.98 6.77 6.04
C TYR A 143 6.50 6.39 6.09
N LEU A 144 6.08 5.85 7.23
CA LEU A 144 4.67 5.71 7.59
C LEU A 144 4.16 7.04 8.11
N LEU A 145 3.00 7.47 7.61
CA LEU A 145 2.24 8.60 8.15
C LEU A 145 0.97 8.08 8.80
N GLY A 146 0.79 8.33 10.08
CA GLY A 146 -0.42 7.98 10.81
C GLY A 146 -1.63 8.77 10.36
N THR A 147 -2.72 8.08 10.03
CA THR A 147 -3.93 8.70 9.45
C THR A 147 -5.18 8.51 10.30
N ASN A 148 -5.08 7.81 11.44
CA ASN A 148 -6.16 7.71 12.42
C ASN A 148 -5.62 7.75 13.86
N ASN A 149 -6.51 7.56 14.85
CA ASN A 149 -6.18 7.59 16.28
C ASN A 149 -5.71 6.21 16.80
N SER A 150 -5.04 5.39 15.98
CA SER A 150 -4.39 4.15 16.42
C SER A 150 -3.22 4.46 17.37
N GLU A 151 -2.83 3.45 18.16
CA GLU A 151 -1.67 3.57 19.06
C GLU A 151 -0.37 3.73 18.28
N PHE A 152 -0.28 3.11 17.10
CA PHE A 152 0.88 3.17 16.21
C PHE A 152 0.45 3.37 14.74
N PRO A 153 1.08 4.29 14.01
CA PRO A 153 2.03 5.30 14.48
C PRO A 153 1.37 6.48 15.21
N GLY A 154 0.03 6.57 15.21
CA GLY A 154 -0.75 7.68 15.74
C GLY A 154 -0.96 8.79 14.71
N LEU A 155 -2.08 9.51 14.85
CA LEU A 155 -2.49 10.55 13.90
C LEU A 155 -1.41 11.61 13.70
N GLY A 156 -1.02 11.84 12.44
CA GLY A 156 -0.02 12.83 12.04
C GLY A 156 1.43 12.47 12.40
N GLN A 157 1.68 11.34 13.07
CA GLN A 157 3.03 10.88 13.39
C GLN A 157 3.71 10.30 12.15
N LYS A 158 5.02 10.52 12.05
CA LYS A 158 5.86 10.02 10.95
C LYS A 158 6.90 9.06 11.52
N ILE A 159 6.96 7.86 10.95
CA ILE A 159 7.95 6.82 11.31
C ILE A 159 8.80 6.54 10.07
N ASP A 160 10.10 6.82 10.15
CA ASP A 160 11.07 6.51 9.09
C ASP A 160 11.18 4.97 8.97
N VAL A 161 10.96 4.44 7.78
CA VAL A 161 11.11 3.00 7.46
C VAL A 161 12.27 2.76 6.51
N GLY A 162 13.09 3.78 6.24
CA GLY A 162 14.33 3.64 5.48
C GLY A 162 14.16 3.79 3.98
N SER A 163 14.90 2.97 3.22
CA SER A 163 14.96 3.05 1.76
C SER A 163 14.26 1.89 1.10
N PHE A 164 13.59 2.15 -0.02
CA PHE A 164 12.98 1.09 -0.82
C PHE A 164 14.04 0.29 -1.57
N ALA A 165 14.10 -1.02 -1.34
CA ALA A 165 15.03 -1.92 -2.01
C ALA A 165 14.38 -3.30 -2.27
N GLY A 166 14.89 -4.07 -3.24
CA GLY A 166 14.44 -5.45 -3.46
C GLY A 166 15.10 -6.43 -2.48
N GLY A 167 14.33 -7.38 -1.91
CA GLY A 167 14.82 -8.42 -0.97
C GLY A 167 13.68 -9.17 -0.27
N GLU A 168 14.00 -10.15 0.58
CA GLU A 168 12.99 -11.04 1.20
C GLU A 168 12.82 -10.89 2.72
N GLU A 169 13.68 -10.15 3.40
CA GLU A 169 13.66 -10.02 4.87
C GLU A 169 13.54 -8.55 5.29
N ALA A 170 12.33 -8.11 5.63
CA ALA A 170 12.07 -6.81 6.24
C ALA A 170 10.71 -6.79 6.94
N GLU A 171 10.55 -5.82 7.82
CA GLU A 171 9.31 -5.56 8.55
C GLU A 171 8.14 -5.23 7.61
N PHE A 172 8.40 -4.42 6.57
CA PHE A 172 7.42 -4.06 5.55
C PHE A 172 7.81 -4.64 4.19
N MET A 173 6.90 -5.38 3.61
CA MET A 173 7.09 -6.10 2.37
C MET A 173 5.85 -5.93 1.49
N THR A 174 6.06 -5.59 0.21
CA THR A 174 5.00 -5.65 -0.79
C THR A 174 5.38 -6.60 -1.91
N ARG A 175 4.41 -7.28 -2.50
CA ARG A 175 4.62 -8.20 -3.61
C ARG A 175 3.89 -7.69 -4.84
N VAL A 176 4.62 -7.47 -5.91
CA VAL A 176 4.05 -7.20 -7.22
C VAL A 176 4.05 -8.49 -8.03
N LYS A 177 2.86 -9.03 -8.29
CA LYS A 177 2.67 -10.32 -9.00
C LYS A 177 3.51 -11.47 -8.41
N GLY A 178 3.57 -11.56 -7.07
CA GLY A 178 4.26 -12.62 -6.35
C GLY A 178 5.75 -12.40 -6.07
N ARG A 179 6.36 -11.31 -6.57
CA ARG A 179 7.75 -10.96 -6.26
C ARG A 179 7.82 -9.97 -5.10
N PRO A 180 8.66 -10.20 -4.09
CA PRO A 180 8.76 -9.32 -2.93
C PRO A 180 9.43 -7.99 -3.29
N PHE A 181 8.88 -6.91 -2.77
CA PHE A 181 9.52 -5.61 -2.63
C PHE A 181 9.70 -5.33 -1.15
N VAL A 182 10.86 -4.90 -0.76
CA VAL A 182 11.26 -4.86 0.64
C VAL A 182 11.85 -3.51 0.97
N PHE A 183 11.57 -3.01 2.18
CA PHE A 183 12.30 -1.91 2.77
C PHE A 183 13.56 -2.45 3.47
N LYS A 184 14.68 -1.76 3.32
CA LYS A 184 15.88 -2.01 4.13
C LYS A 184 15.97 -0.92 5.17
N GLU A 185 16.17 -1.33 6.41
CA GLU A 185 16.63 -0.42 7.44
C GLU A 185 17.97 0.21 7.04
N LYS A 186 18.18 1.46 7.48
CA LYS A 186 19.45 2.17 7.29
C LYS A 186 20.58 1.52 8.03
#